data_3b32cb1c6be9737d0207ba90b8c10355
#
_entry.id   3b32cb1c6be9737d0207ba90b8c10355
#
_cell.length_a   1.000
_cell.length_b   1.000
_cell.length_c   1.000
_cell.angle_alpha   90.00
_cell.angle_beta   90.00
_cell.angle_gamma   90.00
#
_symmetry.space_group_name_H-M   'P 1'
#
loop_
_entity.id
_entity.type
_entity.pdbx_description
1 polymer ?
#
loop_
_entity_poly.entity_id
_entity_poly.type
_entity_poly.pdbx_seq_one_letter_code
_entity_poly.pdbx_strand_id
1 'polypeptide(L)'
;SMLSNNILVADGAFPGDDFCIQMEGGVLDSDYNNLVARNGAWIGNREGNWERLLYWQRASGEDVHSLSHDPLFADEAGWDLHLKSSTGRYLNGVWTNDGAGNHSPAIDAGVPWFSHTNEPSPNGGRVNIGAYGNTPQASKSRTNAWLLAMTMNDGGVLKGTNNLLRWSAGNLGTTDLVRIEYSANGGPWTTVANNLSAVPGEYVWDTTTCTSSLQVLWRVVLQTNAAVQD
;
A
#
# COMPACT_ATOMS: atom_id res chain seq x y z
N SER A 1 -15.29 0.84 16.84
CA SER A 1 -13.95 0.19 16.97
C SER A 1 -12.94 0.98 16.16
N MET A 2 -11.71 1.08 16.66
CA MET A 2 -10.59 1.71 15.93
C MET A 2 -9.62 0.62 15.47
N LEU A 3 -9.20 0.64 14.21
CA LEU A 3 -8.33 -0.34 13.57
C LEU A 3 -7.27 0.40 12.75
N SER A 4 -6.01 0.37 13.18
CA SER A 4 -4.91 1.01 12.46
C SER A 4 -3.57 0.30 12.68
N ASN A 5 -2.65 0.43 11.72
CA ASN A 5 -1.33 -0.18 11.70
C ASN A 5 -1.35 -1.72 11.74
N ASN A 6 -2.41 -2.36 11.24
CA ASN A 6 -2.51 -3.80 11.20
C ASN A 6 -2.23 -4.35 9.80
N ILE A 7 -1.71 -5.57 9.73
CA ILE A 7 -1.72 -6.39 8.54
C ILE A 7 -2.79 -7.46 8.77
N LEU A 8 -3.84 -7.43 7.96
CA LEU A 8 -4.93 -8.40 8.00
C LEU A 8 -4.90 -9.19 6.71
N VAL A 9 -4.68 -10.50 6.82
CA VAL A 9 -4.68 -11.42 5.69
C VAL A 9 -5.85 -12.37 5.84
N ALA A 10 -6.79 -12.31 4.90
CA ALA A 10 -7.83 -13.31 4.74
C ALA A 10 -7.46 -14.24 3.59
N ASP A 11 -7.41 -15.55 3.85
CA ASP A 11 -7.09 -16.57 2.87
C ASP A 11 -8.28 -17.55 2.75
N GLY A 12 -9.00 -17.44 1.64
CA GLY A 12 -10.24 -18.15 1.42
C GLY A 12 -10.05 -19.63 1.14
N ALA A 13 -9.97 -20.43 2.21
CA ALA A 13 -10.06 -21.90 2.08
C ALA A 13 -11.47 -22.34 1.62
N PHE A 14 -12.51 -21.51 1.91
CA PHE A 14 -13.89 -21.71 1.52
C PHE A 14 -14.42 -20.42 0.88
N PRO A 15 -14.75 -20.38 -0.42
CA PRO A 15 -15.23 -19.17 -1.08
C PRO A 15 -16.45 -18.57 -0.37
N GLY A 16 -16.33 -17.33 0.10
CA GLY A 16 -17.45 -16.51 0.55
C GLY A 16 -17.52 -16.18 2.04
N ASP A 17 -16.70 -16.81 2.91
CA ASP A 17 -16.84 -16.65 4.35
C ASP A 17 -15.59 -16.05 5.05
N ASP A 18 -14.51 -15.75 4.31
CA ASP A 18 -13.28 -15.21 4.87
C ASP A 18 -13.12 -13.71 4.53
N PHE A 19 -13.00 -12.88 5.56
CA PHE A 19 -12.90 -11.42 5.44
C PHE A 19 -11.70 -10.87 6.22
N CYS A 20 -11.02 -9.85 5.67
CA CYS A 20 -10.10 -9.06 6.50
C CYS A 20 -10.86 -8.29 7.56
N ILE A 21 -12.03 -7.72 7.20
CA ILE A 21 -12.91 -6.96 8.11
C ILE A 21 -14.35 -7.41 7.89
N GLN A 22 -15.01 -7.94 8.93
CA GLN A 22 -16.42 -8.26 8.92
C GLN A 22 -17.18 -7.37 9.90
N MET A 23 -18.25 -6.72 9.42
CA MET A 23 -19.08 -5.84 10.23
C MET A 23 -20.55 -6.30 10.22
N GLU A 24 -21.05 -6.70 11.38
CA GLU A 24 -22.46 -7.00 11.59
C GLU A 24 -23.25 -5.76 12.07
N GLY A 25 -22.55 -4.67 12.37
CA GLY A 25 -23.15 -3.40 12.81
C GLY A 25 -22.15 -2.53 13.58
N GLY A 26 -22.60 -1.36 14.03
CA GLY A 26 -21.77 -0.41 14.78
C GLY A 26 -20.95 0.55 13.91
N VAL A 27 -19.99 1.22 14.54
CA VAL A 27 -19.10 2.21 13.90
C VAL A 27 -17.69 1.64 13.87
N LEU A 28 -17.10 1.67 12.70
CA LEU A 28 -15.70 1.38 12.44
C LEU A 28 -14.98 2.72 12.18
N ASP A 29 -13.77 2.84 12.71
CA ASP A 29 -12.79 3.86 12.38
C ASP A 29 -11.52 3.09 11.99
N SER A 30 -11.30 2.93 10.69
CA SER A 30 -10.26 2.06 10.14
C SER A 30 -9.46 2.81 9.09
N ASP A 31 -8.14 2.88 9.29
CA ASP A 31 -7.23 3.47 8.30
C ASP A 31 -5.77 3.04 8.56
N TYR A 32 -4.92 3.22 7.57
CA TYR A 32 -3.48 2.86 7.65
C TYR A 32 -3.24 1.37 7.99
N ASN A 33 -4.02 0.49 7.39
CA ASN A 33 -3.83 -0.95 7.47
C ASN A 33 -3.28 -1.51 6.16
N ASN A 34 -2.83 -2.75 6.17
CA ASN A 34 -2.59 -3.53 4.96
C ASN A 34 -3.59 -4.69 4.94
N LEU A 35 -4.57 -4.60 4.04
CA LEU A 35 -5.70 -5.53 3.93
C LEU A 35 -5.49 -6.42 2.70
N VAL A 36 -5.26 -7.71 2.90
CA VAL A 36 -4.92 -8.65 1.83
C VAL A 36 -5.92 -9.78 1.79
N ALA A 37 -6.71 -9.86 0.73
CA ALA A 37 -7.62 -10.96 0.46
C ALA A 37 -7.03 -11.88 -0.61
N ARG A 38 -6.95 -13.18 -0.34
CA ARG A 38 -6.37 -14.20 -1.21
C ARG A 38 -7.37 -15.35 -1.43
N ASN A 39 -7.21 -16.08 -2.52
CA ASN A 39 -7.92 -17.35 -2.80
C ASN A 39 -9.47 -17.28 -2.66
N GLY A 40 -10.06 -16.13 -3.04
CA GLY A 40 -11.52 -15.94 -2.97
C GLY A 40 -12.03 -15.32 -1.67
N ALA A 41 -11.15 -14.96 -0.74
CA ALA A 41 -11.50 -14.14 0.43
C ALA A 41 -11.88 -12.70 0.02
N TRP A 42 -12.42 -11.95 0.98
CA TRP A 42 -12.90 -10.59 0.80
C TRP A 42 -12.11 -9.59 1.65
N ILE A 43 -11.90 -8.39 1.14
CA ILE A 43 -11.34 -7.28 1.93
C ILE A 43 -12.29 -6.92 3.08
N GLY A 44 -13.57 -6.82 2.79
CA GLY A 44 -14.52 -6.47 3.83
C GLY A 44 -15.96 -6.85 3.53
N ASN A 45 -16.76 -6.94 4.60
CA ASN A 45 -18.20 -7.11 4.55
C ASN A 45 -18.87 -5.95 5.34
N ARG A 46 -19.66 -5.16 4.64
CA ARG A 46 -20.58 -4.15 5.17
C ARG A 46 -21.63 -3.88 4.11
N GLU A 47 -22.87 -4.30 4.36
CA GLU A 47 -23.98 -4.18 3.38
C GLU A 47 -23.67 -4.84 2.03
N GLY A 48 -22.71 -5.77 2.00
CA GLY A 48 -22.22 -6.48 0.82
C GLY A 48 -20.77 -6.95 1.02
N ASN A 49 -20.32 -7.84 0.14
CA ASN A 49 -18.96 -8.38 0.15
C ASN A 49 -18.10 -7.62 -0.85
N TRP A 50 -16.95 -7.14 -0.42
CA TRP A 50 -16.05 -6.30 -1.19
C TRP A 50 -14.70 -7.00 -1.39
N GLU A 51 -14.45 -7.45 -2.61
CA GLU A 51 -13.26 -8.24 -2.96
C GLU A 51 -11.98 -7.41 -3.08
N ARG A 52 -12.12 -6.09 -3.24
CA ARG A 52 -11.01 -5.17 -3.49
C ARG A 52 -11.04 -3.98 -2.56
N LEU A 53 -9.87 -3.50 -2.19
CA LEU A 53 -9.73 -2.35 -1.31
C LEU A 53 -10.47 -1.12 -1.84
N LEU A 54 -10.38 -0.82 -3.14
CA LEU A 54 -11.09 0.30 -3.77
C LEU A 54 -12.62 0.22 -3.57
N TYR A 55 -13.20 -0.97 -3.64
CA TYR A 55 -14.64 -1.14 -3.47
C TYR A 55 -15.05 -1.06 -2.00
N TRP A 56 -14.25 -1.61 -1.11
CA TRP A 56 -14.39 -1.46 0.33
C TRP A 56 -14.36 0.01 0.75
N GLN A 57 -13.35 0.77 0.30
CA GLN A 57 -13.22 2.21 0.57
C GLN A 57 -14.45 3.00 0.12
N ARG A 58 -14.98 2.69 -1.07
CA ARG A 58 -16.18 3.36 -1.60
C ARG A 58 -17.46 3.03 -0.84
N ALA A 59 -17.57 1.82 -0.34
CA ALA A 59 -18.74 1.33 0.39
C ALA A 59 -18.73 1.74 1.85
N SER A 60 -17.58 1.67 2.50
CA SER A 60 -17.43 1.93 3.93
C SER A 60 -17.12 3.39 4.26
N GLY A 61 -16.38 4.09 3.38
CA GLY A 61 -15.74 5.36 3.67
C GLY A 61 -14.43 5.24 4.46
N GLU A 62 -14.06 4.03 4.84
CA GLU A 62 -12.89 3.70 5.67
C GLU A 62 -11.66 3.33 4.83
N ASP A 63 -10.51 3.12 5.49
CA ASP A 63 -9.27 2.59 4.92
C ASP A 63 -8.71 3.39 3.74
N VAL A 64 -8.94 4.70 3.76
CA VAL A 64 -8.59 5.61 2.65
C VAL A 64 -7.08 5.67 2.41
N HIS A 65 -6.26 5.47 3.46
CA HIS A 65 -4.80 5.43 3.40
C HIS A 65 -4.25 4.01 3.59
N SER A 66 -5.11 3.01 3.62
CA SER A 66 -4.71 1.60 3.75
C SER A 66 -4.15 1.04 2.44
N LEU A 67 -3.41 -0.05 2.55
CA LEU A 67 -2.77 -0.77 1.47
C LEU A 67 -3.52 -2.08 1.17
N SER A 68 -3.32 -2.62 -0.02
CA SER A 68 -3.63 -4.00 -0.36
C SER A 68 -2.47 -4.60 -1.15
N HIS A 69 -1.34 -4.78 -0.46
CA HIS A 69 -0.12 -5.33 -1.03
C HIS A 69 0.29 -6.61 -0.31
N ASP A 70 1.01 -7.48 -0.99
CA ASP A 70 1.74 -8.56 -0.32
C ASP A 70 2.62 -7.95 0.78
N PRO A 71 2.41 -8.32 2.06
CA PRO A 71 3.21 -7.79 3.15
C PRO A 71 4.67 -8.21 3.10
N LEU A 72 5.02 -9.20 2.28
CA LEU A 72 6.37 -9.76 2.20
C LEU A 72 6.90 -10.17 3.57
N PHE A 73 6.16 -11.01 4.27
CA PHE A 73 6.64 -11.62 5.52
C PHE A 73 7.91 -12.44 5.29
N ALA A 74 8.76 -12.50 6.28
CA ALA A 74 10.00 -13.29 6.25
C ALA A 74 9.72 -14.76 5.99
N ASP A 75 8.81 -15.33 6.78
CA ASP A 75 8.31 -16.70 6.64
C ASP A 75 6.90 -16.81 7.24
N GLU A 76 5.88 -16.58 6.41
CA GLU A 76 4.47 -16.62 6.84
C GLU A 76 4.08 -18.02 7.35
N ALA A 77 4.55 -19.09 6.71
CA ALA A 77 4.24 -20.46 7.09
C ALA A 77 4.88 -20.86 8.44
N GLY A 78 6.07 -20.34 8.71
CA GLY A 78 6.79 -20.54 9.98
C GLY A 78 6.45 -19.49 11.04
N TRP A 79 5.48 -18.62 10.81
CA TRP A 79 5.05 -17.55 11.71
C TRP A 79 6.15 -16.50 12.02
N ASP A 80 7.13 -16.35 11.17
CA ASP A 80 8.03 -15.20 11.20
C ASP A 80 7.40 -14.02 10.42
N LEU A 81 6.67 -13.19 11.14
CA LEU A 81 5.92 -12.05 10.59
C LEU A 81 6.77 -10.77 10.52
N HIS A 82 8.08 -10.85 10.65
CA HIS A 82 8.94 -9.73 10.30
C HIS A 82 8.80 -9.39 8.82
N LEU A 83 8.79 -8.11 8.52
CA LEU A 83 8.72 -7.64 7.14
C LEU A 83 10.09 -7.78 6.45
N LYS A 84 10.14 -8.32 5.24
CA LYS A 84 11.38 -8.32 4.45
C LYS A 84 11.85 -6.90 4.19
N SER A 85 13.15 -6.69 4.29
CA SER A 85 13.78 -5.39 4.07
C SER A 85 15.08 -5.52 3.30
N SER A 86 15.21 -4.74 2.22
CA SER A 86 16.46 -4.58 1.47
C SER A 86 17.54 -3.82 2.23
N THR A 87 17.23 -3.29 3.42
CA THR A 87 18.16 -2.51 4.26
C THR A 87 18.49 -3.24 5.57
N GLY A 88 17.54 -3.97 6.12
CA GLY A 88 17.77 -4.79 7.31
C GLY A 88 16.48 -5.27 7.97
N ARG A 89 16.33 -6.57 8.05
CA ARG A 89 15.34 -7.29 8.83
C ARG A 89 16.01 -7.93 10.05
N TYR A 90 15.33 -7.90 11.20
CA TYR A 90 15.82 -8.57 12.40
C TYR A 90 15.66 -10.10 12.26
N LEU A 91 16.73 -10.83 12.59
CA LEU A 91 16.74 -12.29 12.61
C LEU A 91 17.66 -12.79 13.73
N ASN A 92 17.09 -13.34 14.81
CA ASN A 92 17.85 -13.99 15.89
C ASN A 92 19.02 -13.14 16.44
N GLY A 93 18.80 -11.85 16.68
CA GLY A 93 19.81 -10.96 17.25
C GLY A 93 20.70 -10.24 16.24
N VAL A 94 20.56 -10.51 14.94
CA VAL A 94 21.34 -9.89 13.87
C VAL A 94 20.44 -9.24 12.82
N TRP A 95 21.01 -8.33 12.05
CA TRP A 95 20.34 -7.72 10.92
C TRP A 95 20.72 -8.42 9.62
N THR A 96 19.72 -8.84 8.85
CA THR A 96 19.90 -9.46 7.54
C THR A 96 19.26 -8.61 6.46
N ASN A 97 19.84 -8.63 5.25
CA ASN A 97 19.32 -7.95 4.07
C ASN A 97 18.63 -8.99 3.19
N ASP A 98 17.38 -8.77 2.84
CA ASP A 98 16.58 -9.71 2.03
C ASP A 98 16.78 -9.50 0.51
N GLY A 99 17.66 -8.57 0.11
CA GLY A 99 18.00 -8.28 -1.29
C GLY A 99 17.14 -7.20 -1.93
N ALA A 100 17.65 -6.64 -3.02
CA ALA A 100 16.94 -5.67 -3.83
C ALA A 100 15.64 -6.26 -4.38
N GLY A 101 14.53 -5.54 -4.27
CA GLY A 101 13.20 -6.02 -4.64
C GLY A 101 12.42 -6.71 -3.50
N ASN A 102 13.09 -7.13 -2.44
CA ASN A 102 12.45 -7.69 -1.25
C ASN A 102 12.37 -6.63 -0.14
N HIS A 103 11.49 -5.66 -0.34
CA HIS A 103 11.23 -4.60 0.65
C HIS A 103 9.74 -4.41 0.79
N SER A 104 9.23 -4.77 1.96
CA SER A 104 7.80 -4.73 2.25
C SER A 104 7.21 -3.32 2.06
N PRO A 105 6.08 -3.19 1.38
CA PRO A 105 5.34 -1.93 1.28
C PRO A 105 4.74 -1.47 2.61
N ALA A 106 4.67 -2.33 3.61
CA ALA A 106 4.17 -2.02 4.94
C ALA A 106 5.22 -1.32 5.84
N ILE A 107 6.48 -1.24 5.41
CA ILE A 107 7.52 -0.44 6.09
C ILE A 107 7.25 1.04 5.82
N ASP A 108 7.30 1.88 6.86
CA ASP A 108 7.01 3.33 6.85
C ASP A 108 5.58 3.68 6.37
N ALA A 109 4.64 2.77 6.46
CA ALA A 109 3.30 2.96 5.91
C ALA A 109 2.20 3.19 6.96
N GLY A 110 2.52 3.11 8.25
CA GLY A 110 1.55 3.27 9.33
C GLY A 110 1.09 4.72 9.56
N VAL A 111 0.34 4.94 10.61
CA VAL A 111 -0.22 6.27 10.95
C VAL A 111 0.89 7.31 11.12
N PRO A 112 0.89 8.44 10.38
CA PRO A 112 2.02 9.38 10.37
C PRO A 112 2.37 10.03 11.71
N TRP A 113 1.40 10.18 12.60
CA TRP A 113 1.58 10.80 13.92
C TRP A 113 1.79 9.79 15.05
N PHE A 114 1.86 8.49 14.75
CA PHE A 114 2.19 7.48 15.74
C PHE A 114 3.70 7.44 15.98
N SER A 115 4.07 7.06 17.21
CA SER A 115 5.48 6.91 17.56
C SER A 115 6.15 5.82 16.74
N HIS A 116 7.35 6.11 16.26
CA HIS A 116 8.26 5.18 15.59
C HIS A 116 9.65 5.19 16.26
N THR A 117 9.75 5.82 17.43
CA THR A 117 11.03 6.09 18.11
C THR A 117 11.76 4.85 18.60
N ASN A 118 11.06 3.73 18.73
CA ASN A 118 11.67 2.44 19.08
C ASN A 118 12.16 1.67 17.86
N GLU A 119 11.82 2.10 16.65
CA GLU A 119 12.30 1.43 15.44
C GLU A 119 13.77 1.74 15.17
N PRO A 120 14.54 0.74 14.72
CA PRO A 120 15.96 0.91 14.45
C PRO A 120 16.22 1.79 13.24
N SER A 121 17.25 2.63 13.29
CA SER A 121 17.66 3.47 12.15
C SER A 121 18.28 2.62 11.02
N PRO A 122 17.98 2.97 9.74
CA PRO A 122 17.03 3.98 9.26
C PRO A 122 15.58 3.54 9.47
N ASN A 123 14.69 4.46 9.95
CA ASN A 123 13.30 4.19 10.25
C ASN A 123 12.30 5.09 9.49
N GLY A 124 12.72 5.77 8.44
CA GLY A 124 11.88 6.57 7.54
C GLY A 124 11.06 7.70 8.19
N GLY A 125 11.11 7.86 9.51
CA GLY A 125 10.33 8.86 10.26
C GLY A 125 8.84 8.53 10.38
N ARG A 126 8.47 7.28 10.17
CA ARG A 126 7.09 6.79 10.22
C ARG A 126 7.03 5.34 10.67
N VAL A 127 6.01 4.98 11.45
CA VAL A 127 5.86 3.64 12.01
C VAL A 127 5.59 2.60 10.91
N ASN A 128 6.17 1.41 11.05
CA ASN A 128 5.84 0.26 10.22
C ASN A 128 4.45 -0.30 10.57
N ILE A 129 3.70 -0.75 9.56
CA ILE A 129 2.48 -1.51 9.78
C ILE A 129 2.83 -2.95 10.20
N GLY A 130 2.06 -3.53 11.12
CA GLY A 130 2.17 -4.93 11.53
C GLY A 130 2.77 -5.14 12.92
N ALA A 131 2.99 -6.40 13.28
CA ALA A 131 3.28 -6.86 14.63
C ALA A 131 4.55 -6.26 15.26
N TYR A 132 5.52 -5.87 14.45
CA TYR A 132 6.80 -5.35 14.91
C TYR A 132 6.92 -3.82 14.80
N GLY A 133 5.88 -3.12 14.33
CA GLY A 133 5.87 -1.65 14.27
C GLY A 133 6.13 -1.02 15.63
N ASN A 134 6.93 0.04 15.66
CA ASN A 134 7.42 0.73 16.87
C ASN A 134 8.12 -0.18 17.89
N THR A 135 8.82 -1.21 17.44
CA THR A 135 9.64 -2.08 18.29
C THR A 135 11.11 -2.07 17.87
N PRO A 136 12.05 -2.49 18.76
CA PRO A 136 13.46 -2.64 18.37
C PRO A 136 13.72 -3.72 17.31
N GLN A 137 12.73 -4.53 16.95
CA GLN A 137 12.81 -5.56 15.91
C GLN A 137 12.13 -5.12 14.59
N ALA A 138 11.61 -3.91 14.52
CA ALA A 138 11.01 -3.39 13.29
C ALA A 138 12.02 -3.39 12.14
N SER A 139 11.56 -3.78 10.97
CA SER A 139 12.40 -3.81 9.77
C SER A 139 12.79 -2.40 9.33
N LYS A 140 14.03 -2.23 8.87
CA LYS A 140 14.62 -0.93 8.54
C LYS A 140 14.13 -0.40 7.20
N SER A 141 13.99 0.92 7.13
CA SER A 141 13.56 1.66 5.94
C SER A 141 14.61 1.70 4.84
N ARG A 142 14.16 1.94 3.61
CA ARG A 142 15.06 2.26 2.48
C ARG A 142 15.82 3.55 2.74
N THR A 143 17.04 3.65 2.21
CA THR A 143 17.87 4.86 2.31
C THR A 143 17.94 5.69 1.02
N ASN A 144 17.51 5.12 -0.10
CA ASN A 144 17.40 5.79 -1.39
C ASN A 144 15.94 6.24 -1.64
N ALA A 145 15.75 7.16 -2.57
CA ALA A 145 14.44 7.62 -3.03
C ALA A 145 13.59 6.45 -3.54
N TRP A 146 12.30 6.46 -3.18
CA TRP A 146 11.35 5.46 -3.63
C TRP A 146 9.93 6.05 -3.77
N LEU A 147 9.13 5.41 -4.60
CA LEU A 147 7.70 5.64 -4.79
C LEU A 147 6.97 4.31 -4.63
N LEU A 148 5.72 4.35 -4.20
CA LEU A 148 4.83 3.20 -4.07
C LEU A 148 3.41 3.62 -4.44
N ALA A 149 2.86 3.09 -5.50
CA ALA A 149 1.45 3.26 -5.87
C ALA A 149 0.57 2.58 -4.81
N MET A 150 -0.44 3.29 -4.30
CA MET A 150 -1.30 2.78 -3.23
C MET A 150 -2.70 2.41 -3.72
N THR A 151 -3.18 3.08 -4.76
CA THR A 151 -4.54 2.87 -5.28
C THR A 151 -4.56 1.76 -6.31
N MET A 152 -5.52 0.83 -6.19
CA MET A 152 -5.78 -0.26 -7.15
C MET A 152 -4.68 -1.32 -7.28
N ASN A 153 -3.90 -1.55 -6.27
CA ASN A 153 -2.85 -2.59 -6.32
C ASN A 153 -3.41 -4.01 -6.35
N ASP A 154 -4.61 -4.19 -5.80
CA ASP A 154 -5.42 -5.41 -5.90
C ASP A 154 -6.41 -5.36 -7.07
N GLY A 155 -6.37 -4.31 -7.89
CA GLY A 155 -7.23 -4.07 -9.03
C GLY A 155 -8.49 -3.28 -8.71
N GLY A 156 -9.42 -3.23 -9.65
CA GLY A 156 -10.66 -2.46 -9.53
C GLY A 156 -11.03 -1.75 -10.83
N VAL A 157 -12.11 -0.96 -10.79
CA VAL A 157 -12.60 -0.19 -11.94
C VAL A 157 -12.63 1.29 -11.61
N LEU A 158 -11.90 2.08 -12.39
CA LEU A 158 -12.01 3.53 -12.41
C LEU A 158 -12.98 3.97 -13.52
N LYS A 159 -13.85 4.93 -13.21
CA LYS A 159 -14.75 5.55 -14.17
C LYS A 159 -15.15 6.95 -13.74
N GLY A 160 -15.45 7.81 -14.71
CA GLY A 160 -15.90 9.18 -14.45
C GLY A 160 -14.76 10.13 -14.09
N THR A 161 -15.10 11.24 -13.45
CA THR A 161 -14.22 12.40 -13.29
C THR A 161 -13.48 12.46 -11.95
N ASN A 162 -13.83 11.62 -10.98
CA ASN A 162 -13.36 11.76 -9.60
C ASN A 162 -12.70 10.47 -9.08
N ASN A 163 -11.61 10.07 -9.74
CA ASN A 163 -10.85 8.90 -9.32
C ASN A 163 -9.56 9.33 -8.62
N LEU A 164 -9.51 9.17 -7.30
CA LEU A 164 -8.36 9.54 -6.51
C LEU A 164 -7.27 8.46 -6.62
N LEU A 165 -6.15 8.84 -7.23
CA LEU A 165 -4.91 8.07 -7.19
C LEU A 165 -4.07 8.54 -6.01
N ARG A 166 -3.47 7.59 -5.30
CA ARG A 166 -2.54 7.86 -4.20
C ARG A 166 -1.26 7.07 -4.36
N TRP A 167 -0.17 7.69 -3.93
CA TRP A 167 1.13 7.03 -3.81
C TRP A 167 1.81 7.47 -2.52
N SER A 168 2.69 6.63 -2.03
CA SER A 168 3.62 6.95 -0.95
C SER A 168 5.00 7.24 -1.55
N ALA A 169 5.78 8.06 -0.86
CA ALA A 169 7.11 8.42 -1.28
C ALA A 169 8.04 8.48 -0.07
N GLY A 170 9.27 8.05 -0.21
CA GLY A 170 10.28 8.19 0.82
C GLY A 170 11.61 8.68 0.29
N ASN A 171 12.35 9.39 1.15
CA ASN A 171 13.61 10.06 0.81
C ASN A 171 13.47 11.04 -0.38
N LEU A 172 12.29 11.64 -0.54
CA LEU A 172 11.95 12.68 -1.49
C LEU A 172 11.40 13.91 -0.74
N GLY A 173 11.68 15.09 -1.26
CA GLY A 173 11.22 16.36 -0.73
C GLY A 173 10.01 16.92 -1.49
N THR A 174 9.47 18.05 -1.00
CA THR A 174 8.35 18.77 -1.62
C THR A 174 8.71 19.39 -2.97
N THR A 175 10.00 19.54 -3.29
CA THR A 175 10.51 20.04 -4.57
C THR A 175 10.73 18.93 -5.60
N ASP A 176 10.71 17.66 -5.17
CA ASP A 176 10.77 16.54 -6.09
C ASP A 176 9.45 16.36 -6.80
N LEU A 177 9.51 16.28 -8.13
CA LEU A 177 8.34 16.22 -8.98
C LEU A 177 8.16 14.84 -9.60
N VAL A 178 6.91 14.41 -9.65
CA VAL A 178 6.50 13.16 -10.30
C VAL A 178 5.56 13.41 -11.47
N ARG A 179 5.44 12.42 -12.31
CA ARG A 179 4.38 12.31 -13.31
C ARG A 179 3.60 11.02 -13.10
N ILE A 180 2.33 11.06 -13.50
CA ILE A 180 1.47 9.88 -13.54
C ILE A 180 1.32 9.46 -14.98
N GLU A 181 1.44 8.18 -15.22
CA GLU A 181 1.27 7.54 -16.53
C GLU A 181 0.33 6.35 -16.43
N TYR A 182 -0.37 6.03 -17.51
CA TYR A 182 -1.12 4.80 -17.65
C TYR A 182 -0.77 4.07 -18.95
N SER A 183 -0.97 2.77 -18.95
CA SER A 183 -0.87 1.90 -20.11
C SER A 183 -2.15 1.07 -20.23
N ALA A 184 -2.75 1.03 -21.39
CA ALA A 184 -3.93 0.21 -21.69
C ALA A 184 -3.55 -0.96 -22.60
N ASN A 185 -4.01 -2.18 -22.24
CA ASN A 185 -3.79 -3.42 -23.02
C ASN A 185 -2.31 -3.70 -23.35
N GLY A 186 -1.39 -3.37 -22.42
CA GLY A 186 0.05 -3.55 -22.65
C GLY A 186 0.65 -2.60 -23.69
N GLY A 187 -0.08 -1.55 -24.09
CA GLY A 187 0.38 -0.51 -25.00
C GLY A 187 1.40 0.45 -24.37
N PRO A 188 1.80 1.49 -25.08
CA PRO A 188 2.76 2.47 -24.58
C PRO A 188 2.21 3.23 -23.37
N TRP A 189 3.11 3.71 -22.51
CA TRP A 189 2.77 4.58 -21.41
C TRP A 189 2.36 5.96 -21.89
N THR A 190 1.21 6.42 -21.43
CA THR A 190 0.63 7.73 -21.74
C THR A 190 0.60 8.57 -20.48
N THR A 191 1.11 9.79 -20.56
CA THR A 191 1.11 10.70 -19.42
C THR A 191 -0.29 11.23 -19.14
N VAL A 192 -0.71 11.09 -17.87
CA VAL A 192 -1.96 11.64 -17.32
C VAL A 192 -1.73 13.03 -16.76
N ALA A 193 -0.67 13.19 -15.97
CA ALA A 193 -0.32 14.44 -15.30
C ALA A 193 1.19 14.55 -15.10
N ASN A 194 1.68 15.78 -15.07
CA ASN A 194 3.09 16.12 -14.87
C ASN A 194 3.23 17.15 -13.74
N ASN A 195 4.46 17.32 -13.27
CA ASN A 195 4.84 18.36 -12.32
C ASN A 195 4.02 18.34 -11.03
N LEU A 196 3.64 17.13 -10.59
CA LEU A 196 3.00 16.93 -9.31
C LEU A 196 4.07 16.85 -8.22
N SER A 197 3.80 17.38 -7.04
CA SER A 197 4.70 17.17 -5.90
C SER A 197 4.75 15.68 -5.53
N ALA A 198 5.93 15.17 -5.27
CA ALA A 198 6.07 13.80 -4.78
C ALA A 198 5.40 13.61 -3.41
N VAL A 199 5.28 14.69 -2.62
CA VAL A 199 4.70 14.71 -1.27
C VAL A 199 3.80 15.96 -1.10
N PRO A 200 2.51 15.85 -0.73
CA PRO A 200 1.73 14.62 -0.56
C PRO A 200 1.45 13.92 -1.89
N GLY A 201 1.33 12.60 -1.83
CA GLY A 201 1.21 11.75 -3.01
C GLY A 201 -0.24 11.50 -3.43
N GLU A 202 -0.91 12.48 -4.06
CA GLU A 202 -2.27 12.27 -4.56
C GLU A 202 -2.59 13.06 -5.83
N TYR A 203 -3.50 12.52 -6.63
CA TYR A 203 -4.02 13.15 -7.84
C TYR A 203 -5.42 12.66 -8.17
N VAL A 204 -6.33 13.57 -8.51
CA VAL A 204 -7.68 13.24 -8.98
C VAL A 204 -7.66 13.07 -10.49
N TRP A 205 -7.90 11.85 -10.96
CA TRP A 205 -7.87 11.50 -12.38
C TRP A 205 -9.28 11.51 -12.99
N ASP A 206 -9.44 12.30 -14.04
CA ASP A 206 -10.62 12.23 -14.94
C ASP A 206 -10.37 11.16 -16.01
N THR A 207 -11.06 10.02 -15.88
CA THR A 207 -10.93 8.91 -16.83
C THR A 207 -11.90 8.99 -18.02
N THR A 208 -12.75 10.02 -18.08
CA THR A 208 -13.73 10.17 -19.18
C THR A 208 -13.08 10.42 -20.54
N THR A 209 -11.86 10.93 -20.54
CA THR A 209 -11.06 11.19 -21.75
C THR A 209 -10.22 10.00 -22.19
N CYS A 210 -10.19 8.93 -21.40
CA CYS A 210 -9.38 7.75 -21.67
C CYS A 210 -10.15 6.71 -22.50
N THR A 211 -9.45 5.97 -23.34
CA THR A 211 -10.04 4.81 -24.01
C THR A 211 -10.40 3.74 -23.00
N SER A 212 -11.63 3.24 -23.05
CA SER A 212 -12.06 2.14 -22.17
C SER A 212 -11.20 0.89 -22.43
N SER A 213 -10.72 0.29 -21.36
CA SER A 213 -9.94 -0.94 -21.38
C SER A 213 -10.21 -1.78 -20.16
N LEU A 214 -10.14 -3.10 -20.30
CA LEU A 214 -10.21 -4.05 -19.19
C LEU A 214 -8.84 -4.33 -18.54
N GLN A 215 -7.76 -3.89 -19.19
CA GLN A 215 -6.38 -4.06 -18.71
C GLN A 215 -5.69 -2.70 -18.71
N VAL A 216 -5.77 -2.01 -17.60
CA VAL A 216 -5.09 -0.73 -17.40
C VAL A 216 -4.11 -0.89 -16.25
N LEU A 217 -2.88 -0.46 -16.49
CA LEU A 217 -1.87 -0.24 -15.45
C LEU A 217 -1.66 1.25 -15.33
N TRP A 218 -1.38 1.72 -14.13
CA TRP A 218 -0.92 3.07 -13.91
C TRP A 218 0.36 3.04 -13.07
N ARG A 219 1.15 4.10 -13.19
CA ARG A 219 2.38 4.25 -12.40
C ARG A 219 2.64 5.70 -12.05
N VAL A 220 3.37 5.90 -10.98
CA VAL A 220 3.98 7.17 -10.59
C VAL A 220 5.49 7.11 -10.85
N VAL A 221 6.04 8.14 -11.47
CA VAL A 221 7.44 8.15 -11.92
C VAL A 221 8.12 9.45 -11.48
N LEU A 222 9.27 9.36 -10.83
CA LEU A 222 10.08 10.52 -10.48
C LEU A 222 10.65 11.16 -11.75
N GLN A 223 10.43 12.47 -11.94
CA GLN A 223 10.81 13.13 -13.19
C GLN A 223 12.32 13.28 -13.37
N THR A 224 13.06 13.44 -12.28
CA THR A 224 14.53 13.56 -12.30
C THR A 224 15.24 12.22 -12.43
N ASN A 225 14.56 11.10 -12.13
CA ASN A 225 15.11 9.75 -12.24
C ASN A 225 14.00 8.73 -12.50
N ALA A 226 13.79 8.37 -13.77
CA ALA A 226 12.74 7.44 -14.17
C ALA A 226 12.95 5.99 -13.69
N ALA A 227 14.10 5.65 -13.11
CA ALA A 227 14.28 4.36 -12.44
C ALA A 227 13.56 4.30 -11.09
N VAL A 228 13.19 5.45 -10.50
CA VAL A 228 12.36 5.55 -9.30
C VAL A 228 10.91 5.67 -9.73
N GLN A 229 10.20 4.55 -9.71
CA GLN A 229 8.82 4.43 -10.14
C GLN A 229 8.15 3.22 -9.47
N ASP A 230 6.81 3.22 -9.48
CA ASP A 230 5.96 2.09 -9.11
C ASP A 230 4.63 2.15 -9.84
#